data_4b8f67656e8ed1252aa495a74d33dee1
#
_entry.id   4b8f67656e8ed1252aa495a74d33dee1
#
_cell.length_a   1.000
_cell.length_b   1.000
_cell.length_c   1.000
_cell.angle_alpha   90.00
_cell.angle_beta   90.00
_cell.angle_gamma   90.00
#
_symmetry.space_group_name_H-M   'P 1'
#
loop_
_entity.id
_entity.type
_entity.pdbx_description
1 polymer ?
#
loop_
_entity_poly.entity_id
_entity_poly.type
_entity_poly.pdbx_seq_one_letter_code
_entity_poly.pdbx_strand_id
1 'polypeptide(L)'
;MLSFFMCSYIWLLLENISIALNSKGHLVCEFGGYGCAQTTHSDLQEAFEKRGLEYKSTFYFPTISEYTPILERHGFRVLFASLFERKTALIGEDGMKNWIEMFNTQPFQELDKSLTNEIISEAVKNLKPILNIDGIWYADYVRIRIKAQKHSD
;
A
#
# COMPACT_ATOMS: atom_id res chain seq x y z
N MET A 1 -12.75 8.02 -5.82
CA MET A 1 -12.05 9.01 -6.69
C MET A 1 -10.58 8.97 -6.31
N LEU A 2 -9.78 8.15 -7.02
CA LEU A 2 -8.33 8.06 -6.79
C LEU A 2 -7.75 9.46 -6.96
N SER A 3 -7.05 9.90 -5.93
CA SER A 3 -6.48 11.23 -5.88
C SER A 3 -5.65 11.51 -7.14
N PHE A 4 -6.04 12.51 -7.90
CA PHE A 4 -5.33 13.03 -9.07
C PHE A 4 -3.83 13.28 -8.78
N PHE A 5 -3.50 13.58 -7.52
CA PHE A 5 -2.14 13.77 -7.03
C PHE A 5 -1.28 12.51 -7.06
N MET A 6 -1.79 11.36 -6.64
CA MET A 6 -0.99 10.11 -6.63
C MET A 6 -0.69 9.62 -8.03
N CYS A 7 -1.62 9.81 -8.97
CA CYS A 7 -1.41 9.51 -10.39
C CYS A 7 -0.23 10.34 -10.94
N SER A 8 -0.13 11.61 -10.59
CA SER A 8 0.95 12.50 -11.05
C SER A 8 2.35 12.06 -10.58
N TYR A 9 2.49 11.57 -9.35
CA TYR A 9 3.77 11.08 -8.84
C TYR A 9 4.23 9.79 -9.54
N ILE A 10 3.29 8.87 -9.82
CA ILE A 10 3.61 7.62 -10.54
C ILE A 10 4.04 7.94 -11.98
N TRP A 11 3.35 8.87 -12.64
CA TRP A 11 3.70 9.31 -13.97
C TRP A 11 5.11 9.88 -14.01
N LEU A 12 5.42 10.83 -13.15
CA LEU A 12 6.76 11.45 -13.07
C LEU A 12 7.84 10.41 -12.71
N LEU A 13 7.55 9.47 -11.83
CA LEU A 13 8.47 8.38 -11.49
C LEU A 13 8.78 7.52 -12.71
N LEU A 14 7.76 7.06 -13.43
CA LEU A 14 7.93 6.20 -14.59
C LEU A 14 8.59 6.92 -15.77
N GLU A 15 8.33 8.20 -15.98
CA GLU A 15 9.03 9.04 -16.94
C GLU A 15 10.52 9.10 -16.64
N ASN A 16 10.89 9.40 -15.39
CA ASN A 16 12.29 9.43 -14.95
C ASN A 16 12.99 8.07 -15.10
N ILE A 17 12.30 6.97 -14.74
CA ILE A 17 12.83 5.62 -14.93
C ILE A 17 13.03 5.33 -16.43
N SER A 18 12.08 5.71 -17.27
CA SER A 18 12.19 5.53 -18.72
C SER A 18 13.39 6.30 -19.30
N ILE A 19 13.61 7.52 -18.85
CA ILE A 19 14.78 8.32 -19.28
C ILE A 19 16.10 7.69 -18.81
N ALA A 20 16.14 7.17 -17.58
CA ALA A 20 17.36 6.61 -17.00
C ALA A 20 17.76 5.23 -17.56
N LEU A 21 16.79 4.49 -18.11
CA LEU A 21 17.05 3.17 -18.69
C LEU A 21 17.55 3.27 -20.14
N ASN A 22 18.55 2.46 -20.47
CA ASN A 22 18.94 2.25 -21.84
C ASN A 22 17.84 1.57 -22.66
N SER A 23 17.87 1.70 -23.98
CA SER A 23 17.05 0.95 -24.91
C SER A 23 17.09 -0.55 -24.58
N LYS A 24 15.92 -1.21 -24.55
CA LYS A 24 15.73 -2.60 -24.09
C LYS A 24 16.08 -2.87 -22.60
N GLY A 25 16.36 -1.85 -21.80
CA GLY A 25 16.57 -1.98 -20.35
C GLY A 25 15.32 -2.53 -19.66
N HIS A 26 15.52 -3.16 -18.51
CA HIS A 26 14.43 -3.78 -17.74
C HIS A 26 14.13 -3.01 -16.47
N LEU A 27 12.84 -2.80 -16.21
CA LEU A 27 12.29 -2.41 -14.92
C LEU A 27 11.75 -3.66 -14.23
N VAL A 28 12.24 -3.91 -13.01
CA VAL A 28 11.67 -4.92 -12.12
C VAL A 28 11.29 -4.24 -10.82
N CYS A 29 10.04 -4.34 -10.41
CA CYS A 29 9.56 -3.74 -9.17
C CYS A 29 8.55 -4.64 -8.44
N GLU A 30 8.46 -4.45 -7.13
CA GLU A 30 7.46 -5.07 -6.27
C GLU A 30 6.99 -4.04 -5.23
N PHE A 31 5.68 -3.90 -5.08
CA PHE A 31 5.07 -2.99 -4.11
C PHE A 31 3.68 -3.48 -3.70
N GLY A 32 2.97 -2.74 -2.83
CA GLY A 32 1.61 -3.09 -2.43
C GLY A 32 0.64 -3.03 -3.61
N GLY A 33 -0.07 -4.12 -3.86
CA GLY A 33 -1.12 -4.19 -4.87
C GLY A 33 -2.52 -4.19 -4.25
N TYR A 34 -3.54 -4.32 -5.07
CA TYR A 34 -4.94 -4.33 -4.65
C TYR A 34 -5.18 -5.34 -3.51
N GLY A 35 -5.80 -4.88 -2.44
CA GLY A 35 -6.06 -5.66 -1.23
C GLY A 35 -4.92 -5.67 -0.20
N CYS A 36 -3.81 -4.95 -0.44
CA CYS A 36 -2.68 -4.88 0.50
C CYS A 36 -3.10 -4.21 1.82
N ALA A 37 -2.88 -4.91 2.94
CA ALA A 37 -3.27 -4.50 4.30
C ALA A 37 -4.76 -4.11 4.44
N GLN A 38 -5.61 -4.73 3.63
CA GLN A 38 -7.03 -4.39 3.54
C GLN A 38 -7.75 -4.56 4.88
N THR A 39 -7.43 -5.61 5.65
CA THR A 39 -8.05 -5.87 6.95
C THR A 39 -7.78 -4.71 7.92
N THR A 40 -6.54 -4.24 7.98
CA THR A 40 -6.15 -3.12 8.84
C THR A 40 -6.78 -1.80 8.38
N HIS A 41 -6.76 -1.52 7.07
CA HIS A 41 -7.35 -0.29 6.54
C HIS A 41 -8.87 -0.24 6.72
N SER A 42 -9.56 -1.37 6.56
CA SER A 42 -11.02 -1.45 6.77
C SER A 42 -11.38 -1.21 8.24
N ASP A 43 -10.65 -1.81 9.18
CA ASP A 43 -10.91 -1.61 10.62
C ASP A 43 -10.64 -0.16 11.05
N LEU A 44 -9.53 0.43 10.58
CA LEU A 44 -9.26 1.85 10.83
C LEU A 44 -10.35 2.76 10.23
N GLN A 45 -10.80 2.48 9.02
CA GLN A 45 -11.89 3.23 8.39
C GLN A 45 -13.15 3.18 9.24
N GLU A 46 -13.56 1.99 9.72
CA GLU A 46 -14.71 1.85 10.60
C GLU A 46 -14.53 2.62 11.92
N ALA A 47 -13.34 2.57 12.52
CA ALA A 47 -13.05 3.26 13.77
C ALA A 47 -13.14 4.79 13.64
N PHE A 48 -12.73 5.34 12.48
CA PHE A 48 -12.88 6.77 12.14
C PHE A 48 -14.35 7.11 11.91
N GLU A 49 -15.07 6.33 11.08
CA GLU A 49 -16.47 6.56 10.74
C GLU A 49 -17.38 6.55 11.96
N LYS A 50 -17.17 5.64 12.92
CA LYS A 50 -17.89 5.59 14.22
C LYS A 50 -17.77 6.89 15.02
N ARG A 51 -16.73 7.68 14.76
CA ARG A 51 -16.45 8.98 15.40
C ARG A 51 -16.84 10.18 14.54
N GLY A 52 -17.47 9.93 13.39
CA GLY A 52 -17.82 10.99 12.43
C GLY A 52 -16.61 11.61 11.72
N LEU A 53 -15.48 10.88 11.71
CA LEU A 53 -14.23 11.30 11.08
C LEU A 53 -14.04 10.61 9.72
N GLU A 54 -13.32 11.30 8.81
CA GLU A 54 -12.96 10.72 7.51
C GLU A 54 -11.58 10.05 7.59
N TYR A 55 -11.52 8.77 7.21
CA TYR A 55 -10.25 8.06 7.06
C TYR A 55 -9.63 8.31 5.68
N LYS A 56 -8.56 9.08 5.62
CA LYS A 56 -7.86 9.43 4.38
C LYS A 56 -6.59 8.63 4.23
N SER A 57 -6.68 7.46 3.58
CA SER A 57 -5.49 6.70 3.20
C SER A 57 -4.79 7.34 2.01
N THR A 58 -3.46 7.46 2.07
CA THR A 58 -2.61 7.91 0.97
C THR A 58 -2.06 6.79 0.11
N PHE A 59 -2.31 5.54 0.49
CA PHE A 59 -1.79 4.41 -0.25
C PHE A 59 -2.50 4.21 -1.59
N TYR A 60 -1.71 3.90 -2.60
CA TYR A 60 -2.17 3.44 -3.90
C TYR A 60 -1.81 1.97 -4.06
N PHE A 61 -2.83 1.13 -4.06
CA PHE A 61 -2.73 -0.31 -4.23
C PHE A 61 -3.46 -0.74 -5.50
N PRO A 62 -2.78 -0.66 -6.67
CA PRO A 62 -3.42 -0.95 -7.94
C PRO A 62 -3.63 -2.44 -8.17
N THR A 63 -4.61 -2.74 -9.01
CA THR A 63 -4.71 -4.02 -9.72
C THR A 63 -3.67 -4.08 -10.85
N ILE A 64 -3.46 -5.28 -11.40
CA ILE A 64 -2.61 -5.44 -12.60
C ILE A 64 -3.18 -4.64 -13.77
N SER A 65 -4.50 -4.69 -13.97
CA SER A 65 -5.19 -4.00 -15.08
C SER A 65 -5.17 -2.47 -14.97
N GLU A 66 -4.98 -1.91 -13.77
CA GLU A 66 -4.81 -0.46 -13.58
C GLU A 66 -3.36 -0.02 -13.82
N TYR A 67 -2.38 -0.82 -13.40
CA TYR A 67 -0.98 -0.39 -13.43
C TYR A 67 -0.29 -0.67 -14.76
N THR A 68 -0.57 -1.80 -15.43
CA THR A 68 0.10 -2.17 -16.68
C THR A 68 -0.11 -1.17 -17.82
N PRO A 69 -1.31 -0.58 -18.04
CA PRO A 69 -1.48 0.44 -19.06
C PRO A 69 -0.68 1.73 -18.78
N ILE A 70 -0.41 2.04 -17.51
CA ILE A 70 0.43 3.19 -17.15
C ILE A 70 1.86 2.95 -17.63
N LEU A 71 2.41 1.74 -17.41
CA LEU A 71 3.72 1.35 -17.90
C LEU A 71 3.83 1.44 -19.43
N GLU A 72 2.83 0.91 -20.14
CA GLU A 72 2.81 0.91 -21.61
C GLU A 72 2.80 2.33 -22.18
N ARG A 73 2.06 3.26 -21.57
CA ARG A 73 2.06 4.69 -21.93
C ARG A 73 3.42 5.37 -21.74
N HIS A 74 4.28 4.83 -20.85
CA HIS A 74 5.63 5.34 -20.62
C HIS A 74 6.71 4.61 -21.45
N GLY A 75 6.30 3.87 -22.48
CA GLY A 75 7.23 3.20 -23.38
C GLY A 75 7.79 1.88 -22.87
N PHE A 76 7.07 1.20 -21.97
CA PHE A 76 7.45 -0.12 -21.49
C PHE A 76 6.53 -1.19 -22.11
N ARG A 77 7.10 -2.34 -22.46
CA ARG A 77 6.37 -3.57 -22.71
C ARG A 77 6.35 -4.41 -21.45
N VAL A 78 5.19 -4.71 -20.92
CA VAL A 78 5.06 -5.58 -19.73
C VAL A 78 5.34 -7.02 -20.15
N LEU A 79 6.33 -7.63 -19.53
CA LEU A 79 6.75 -9.02 -19.79
C LEU A 79 6.16 -9.99 -18.77
N PHE A 80 5.91 -9.52 -17.55
CA PHE A 80 5.37 -10.30 -16.45
C PHE A 80 4.67 -9.37 -15.46
N ALA A 81 3.51 -9.79 -14.98
CA ALA A 81 2.82 -9.16 -13.87
C ALA A 81 2.14 -10.25 -13.02
N SER A 82 2.25 -10.14 -11.70
CA SER A 82 1.63 -11.06 -10.75
C SER A 82 1.14 -10.30 -9.53
N LEU A 83 -0.05 -10.63 -9.06
CA LEU A 83 -0.62 -10.18 -7.80
C LEU A 83 -0.73 -11.39 -6.87
N PHE A 84 -0.15 -11.33 -5.67
CA PHE A 84 -0.09 -12.46 -4.77
C PHE A 84 -0.10 -12.04 -3.30
N GLU A 85 -0.67 -12.86 -2.46
CA GLU A 85 -0.66 -12.68 -1.01
C GLU A 85 0.75 -12.93 -0.44
N ARG A 86 1.14 -12.09 0.50
CA ARG A 86 2.42 -12.20 1.20
C ARG A 86 2.25 -11.80 2.65
N LYS A 87 1.68 -12.67 3.47
CA LYS A 87 1.65 -12.47 4.92
C LYS A 87 3.06 -12.22 5.44
N THR A 88 3.24 -11.12 6.17
CA THR A 88 4.54 -10.70 6.69
C THR A 88 4.46 -10.56 8.19
N ALA A 89 5.29 -11.32 8.92
CA ALA A 89 5.37 -11.22 10.36
C ALA A 89 5.88 -9.85 10.80
N LEU A 90 5.21 -9.27 11.80
CA LEU A 90 5.59 -8.01 12.43
C LEU A 90 6.36 -8.31 13.71
N ILE A 91 7.31 -7.43 14.04
CA ILE A 91 8.24 -7.65 15.15
C ILE A 91 7.60 -7.23 16.49
N GLY A 92 7.63 -8.14 17.47
CA GLY A 92 7.27 -7.87 18.86
C GLY A 92 5.77 -7.90 19.15
N GLU A 93 5.45 -7.83 20.44
CA GLU A 93 4.07 -7.88 20.94
C GLU A 93 3.22 -6.70 20.44
N ASP A 94 3.84 -5.53 20.29
CA ASP A 94 3.22 -4.31 19.76
C ASP A 94 3.32 -4.19 18.23
N GLY A 95 3.63 -5.29 17.51
CA GLY A 95 3.93 -5.27 16.09
C GLY A 95 2.86 -4.57 15.25
N MET A 96 1.57 -4.81 15.49
CA MET A 96 0.48 -4.17 14.76
C MET A 96 0.34 -2.68 15.11
N LYS A 97 0.45 -2.33 16.40
CA LYS A 97 0.44 -0.94 16.83
C LYS A 97 1.56 -0.15 16.15
N ASN A 98 2.78 -0.66 16.23
CA ASN A 98 3.95 -0.02 15.61
C ASN A 98 3.79 0.10 14.10
N TRP A 99 3.18 -0.90 13.46
CA TRP A 99 2.90 -0.86 12.03
C TRP A 99 1.91 0.26 11.67
N ILE A 100 0.82 0.40 12.44
CA ILE A 100 -0.17 1.47 12.24
C ILE A 100 0.49 2.84 12.43
N GLU A 101 1.24 3.03 13.52
CA GLU A 101 1.93 4.29 13.83
C GLU A 101 2.97 4.68 12.78
N MET A 102 3.66 3.69 12.18
CA MET A 102 4.70 3.93 11.17
C MET A 102 4.12 4.26 9.80
N PHE A 103 3.12 3.53 9.36
CA PHE A 103 2.64 3.60 7.97
C PHE A 103 1.37 4.42 7.78
N ASN A 104 0.59 4.66 8.83
CA ASN A 104 -0.68 5.38 8.75
C ASN A 104 -0.64 6.75 9.43
N THR A 105 0.48 7.45 9.39
CA THR A 105 0.64 8.76 10.06
C THR A 105 -0.34 9.82 9.57
N GLN A 106 -0.63 9.85 8.26
CA GLN A 106 -1.41 10.92 7.66
C GLN A 106 -2.87 10.98 8.15
N PRO A 107 -3.64 9.88 8.26
CA PRO A 107 -5.00 9.95 8.78
C PRO A 107 -5.09 10.52 10.20
N PHE A 108 -4.01 10.44 10.98
CA PHE A 108 -3.96 10.87 12.37
C PHE A 108 -3.39 12.29 12.58
N GLN A 109 -2.88 12.95 11.52
CA GLN A 109 -2.17 14.23 11.64
C GLN A 109 -2.99 15.35 12.27
N GLU A 110 -4.31 15.37 12.06
CA GLU A 110 -5.22 16.41 12.56
C GLU A 110 -5.88 16.01 13.89
N LEU A 111 -5.60 14.81 14.42
CA LEU A 111 -6.18 14.31 15.66
C LEU A 111 -5.26 14.59 16.86
N ASP A 112 -5.88 14.82 18.01
CA ASP A 112 -5.12 14.87 19.25
C ASP A 112 -4.56 13.48 19.63
N LYS A 113 -3.55 13.48 20.49
CA LYS A 113 -2.84 12.26 20.88
C LYS A 113 -3.72 11.27 21.64
N SER A 114 -4.70 11.75 22.41
CA SER A 114 -5.61 10.88 23.16
C SER A 114 -6.51 10.08 22.23
N LEU A 115 -7.15 10.77 21.30
CA LEU A 115 -8.04 10.19 20.31
C LEU A 115 -7.28 9.25 19.36
N THR A 116 -6.07 9.65 18.93
CA THR A 116 -5.18 8.77 18.13
C THR A 116 -4.91 7.45 18.86
N ASN A 117 -4.52 7.51 20.14
CA ASN A 117 -4.25 6.32 20.94
C ASN A 117 -5.50 5.44 21.14
N GLU A 118 -6.67 6.05 21.32
CA GLU A 118 -7.94 5.32 21.44
C GLU A 118 -8.26 4.54 20.15
N ILE A 119 -8.17 5.19 18.99
CA ILE A 119 -8.43 4.56 17.69
C ILE A 119 -7.45 3.42 17.44
N ILE A 120 -6.16 3.64 17.66
CA ILE A 120 -5.14 2.59 17.48
C ILE A 120 -5.37 1.41 18.42
N SER A 121 -5.70 1.68 19.67
CA SER A 121 -5.97 0.62 20.66
C SER A 121 -7.20 -0.20 20.31
N GLU A 122 -8.28 0.45 19.83
CA GLU A 122 -9.47 -0.23 19.32
C GLU A 122 -9.12 -1.11 18.12
N ALA A 123 -8.40 -0.58 17.14
CA ALA A 123 -7.99 -1.30 15.96
C ALA A 123 -7.12 -2.52 16.31
N VAL A 124 -6.12 -2.37 17.16
CA VAL A 124 -5.28 -3.49 17.62
C VAL A 124 -6.12 -4.57 18.29
N LYS A 125 -7.10 -4.20 19.12
CA LYS A 125 -8.00 -5.14 19.77
C LYS A 125 -8.86 -5.91 18.76
N ASN A 126 -9.42 -5.23 17.77
CA ASN A 126 -10.28 -5.83 16.74
C ASN A 126 -9.48 -6.73 15.79
N LEU A 127 -8.27 -6.32 15.43
CA LEU A 127 -7.39 -7.05 14.51
C LEU A 127 -6.76 -8.29 15.16
N LYS A 128 -6.67 -8.34 16.50
CA LYS A 128 -6.00 -9.44 17.21
C LYS A 128 -6.52 -10.83 16.85
N PRO A 129 -7.83 -11.11 16.82
CA PRO A 129 -8.33 -12.44 16.45
C PRO A 129 -8.10 -12.82 14.99
N ILE A 130 -7.76 -11.85 14.12
CA ILE A 130 -7.63 -12.03 12.67
C ILE A 130 -6.16 -12.11 12.26
N LEU A 131 -5.34 -11.19 12.78
CA LEU A 131 -3.97 -10.97 12.33
C LEU A 131 -2.90 -11.33 13.36
N ASN A 132 -3.29 -11.79 14.57
CA ASN A 132 -2.34 -12.34 15.53
C ASN A 132 -2.51 -13.86 15.58
N ILE A 133 -1.54 -14.59 15.05
CA ILE A 133 -1.56 -16.06 14.98
C ILE A 133 -0.45 -16.57 15.91
N ASP A 134 -0.82 -17.35 16.89
CA ASP A 134 0.11 -17.94 17.88
C ASP A 134 1.02 -16.88 18.57
N GLY A 135 0.48 -15.69 18.83
CA GLY A 135 1.20 -14.59 19.48
C GLY A 135 2.04 -13.74 18.52
N ILE A 136 2.08 -14.08 17.24
CA ILE A 136 2.81 -13.32 16.20
C ILE A 136 1.82 -12.49 15.40
N TRP A 137 2.07 -11.19 15.31
CA TRP A 137 1.32 -10.30 14.44
C TRP A 137 1.75 -10.44 12.98
N TYR A 138 0.78 -10.37 12.08
CA TYR A 138 1.02 -10.39 10.63
C TYR A 138 0.35 -9.22 9.95
N ALA A 139 1.04 -8.62 8.99
CA ALA A 139 0.41 -7.76 7.98
C ALA A 139 -0.08 -8.63 6.82
N ASP A 140 -1.33 -8.45 6.42
CA ASP A 140 -1.98 -9.12 5.31
C ASP A 140 -1.61 -8.47 3.97
N TYR A 141 -0.31 -8.49 3.64
CA TYR A 141 0.17 -7.87 2.41
C TYR A 141 -0.28 -8.64 1.18
N VAL A 142 -0.73 -7.87 0.19
CA VAL A 142 -0.84 -8.31 -1.20
C VAL A 142 0.18 -7.53 -2.01
N ARG A 143 1.00 -8.24 -2.78
CA ARG A 143 2.09 -7.64 -3.56
C ARG A 143 1.81 -7.74 -5.04
N ILE A 144 2.05 -6.65 -5.75
CA ILE A 144 2.14 -6.67 -7.21
C ILE A 144 3.62 -6.70 -7.59
N ARG A 145 4.01 -7.69 -8.41
CA ARG A 145 5.37 -7.82 -8.96
C ARG A 145 5.30 -7.69 -10.46
N ILE A 146 6.17 -6.88 -11.00
CA ILE A 146 6.19 -6.56 -12.43
C ILE A 146 7.60 -6.65 -12.98
N LYS A 147 7.71 -7.20 -14.19
CA LYS A 147 8.87 -7.07 -15.06
C LYS A 147 8.43 -6.43 -16.37
N ALA A 148 9.02 -5.31 -16.72
CA ALA A 148 8.77 -4.61 -17.96
C ALA A 148 10.08 -4.28 -18.68
N GLN A 149 10.03 -4.12 -19.99
CA GLN A 149 11.17 -3.78 -20.80
C GLN A 149 10.88 -2.47 -21.55
N LYS A 150 11.83 -1.52 -21.49
CA LYS A 150 11.77 -0.30 -22.31
C LYS A 150 11.79 -0.68 -23.78
N HIS A 151 10.93 -0.05 -24.58
CA HIS A 151 10.97 -0.21 -26.05
C HIS A 151 12.33 0.18 -26.62
N SER A 152 12.63 -0.30 -27.79
CA SER A 152 13.74 0.23 -28.61
C SER A 152 13.35 1.62 -29.09
N ASP A 153 14.26 2.55 -29.01
CA ASP A 153 14.16 3.83 -29.71
C ASP A 153 14.18 3.59 -31.21
#